data_ddbaddabb5590fc346bdbdedf8ded7af
#
_entry.id   ddbaddabb5590fc346bdbdedf8ded7af
#
_cell.length_a   1.000
_cell.length_b   1.000
_cell.length_c   1.000
_cell.angle_alpha   90.00
_cell.angle_beta   90.00
_cell.angle_gamma   90.00
#
_symmetry.space_group_name_H-M   'P 1'
#
loop_
_entity.id
_entity.type
_entity.pdbx_description
1 polymer ?
#
loop_
_entity_poly.entity_id
_entity_poly.type
_entity_poly.pdbx_seq_one_letter_code
_entity_poly.pdbx_strand_id
1 'polypeptide(L)'
;MNKNINPNCYQIFPGATGPAGPTGPTGPEGTIGATGPIGPTGATGPTGPTGPSGTNPAVFAYKYNDEGNTKELTANQTEQIDLAINSEASGISVTLENSMIINTLGIYKIEYFFSGSISENAALVIELENNGISINGSEISKDLIANTDTDFHGAVIINANQNDVINIGVRANKNVTLTPAPDVNAYLIVTKLS
;
A
#
# COMPACT_ATOMS: atom_id res chain seq x y z
N MET A 1 21.63 -9.12 -22.38
CA MET A 1 21.47 -9.84 -21.10
C MET A 1 19.98 -9.86 -20.81
N ASN A 2 19.37 -11.06 -20.75
CA ASN A 2 17.94 -11.22 -20.52
C ASN A 2 17.67 -11.03 -19.02
N LYS A 3 17.09 -9.89 -18.62
CA LYS A 3 16.56 -9.75 -17.27
C LYS A 3 15.36 -10.68 -17.16
N ASN A 4 15.50 -11.72 -16.36
CA ASN A 4 14.42 -12.63 -16.01
C ASN A 4 13.48 -11.84 -15.09
N ILE A 5 12.32 -11.45 -15.62
CA ILE A 5 11.30 -10.72 -14.83
C ILE A 5 10.68 -11.74 -13.89
N ASN A 6 10.82 -11.50 -12.58
CA ASN A 6 10.23 -12.35 -11.55
C ASN A 6 8.70 -12.40 -11.72
N PRO A 7 8.09 -13.59 -11.89
CA PRO A 7 6.64 -13.73 -12.10
C PRO A 7 5.77 -13.39 -10.88
N ASN A 8 6.36 -13.00 -9.75
CA ASN A 8 5.64 -12.65 -8.52
C ASN A 8 5.45 -11.14 -8.31
N CYS A 9 5.68 -10.32 -9.35
CA CYS A 9 5.30 -8.92 -9.28
C CYS A 9 3.76 -8.85 -9.27
N TYR A 10 3.17 -8.49 -8.16
CA TYR A 10 1.72 -8.30 -8.04
C TYR A 10 1.31 -7.12 -8.92
N GLN A 11 0.67 -7.41 -10.04
CA GLN A 11 -0.07 -6.38 -10.78
C GLN A 11 -1.28 -5.98 -9.91
N ILE A 12 -1.31 -4.72 -9.51
CA ILE A 12 -2.51 -4.16 -8.86
C ILE A 12 -3.53 -3.94 -9.99
N PHE A 13 -4.45 -4.89 -10.14
CA PHE A 13 -5.58 -4.72 -11.06
C PHE A 13 -6.57 -3.72 -10.47
N PRO A 14 -7.14 -2.81 -11.27
CA PRO A 14 -8.31 -2.05 -10.85
C PRO A 14 -9.38 -3.01 -10.34
N GLY A 15 -10.00 -2.68 -9.21
CA GLY A 15 -11.07 -3.50 -8.64
C GLY A 15 -12.16 -3.78 -9.68
N ALA A 16 -12.65 -5.01 -9.71
CA ALA A 16 -13.73 -5.40 -10.62
C ALA A 16 -14.94 -4.48 -10.42
N THR A 17 -15.54 -4.05 -11.51
CA THR A 17 -16.84 -3.35 -11.48
C THR A 17 -17.81 -4.20 -10.66
N GLY A 18 -18.46 -3.61 -9.69
CA GLY A 18 -19.44 -4.29 -8.85
C GLY A 18 -20.53 -4.93 -9.73
N PRO A 19 -21.09 -6.07 -9.28
CA PRO A 19 -22.15 -6.75 -10.02
C PRO A 19 -23.35 -5.81 -10.17
N ALA A 20 -24.03 -5.91 -11.29
CA ALA A 20 -25.32 -5.24 -11.50
C ALA A 20 -26.29 -5.61 -10.37
N GLY A 21 -27.04 -4.63 -9.89
CA GLY A 21 -28.03 -4.83 -8.85
C GLY A 21 -29.09 -5.85 -9.28
N PRO A 22 -29.69 -6.57 -8.32
CA PRO A 22 -30.75 -7.54 -8.61
C PRO A 22 -31.94 -6.88 -9.28
N THR A 23 -32.53 -7.57 -10.23
CA THR A 23 -33.80 -7.13 -10.85
C THR A 23 -34.87 -7.01 -9.76
N GLY A 24 -35.62 -5.92 -9.78
CA GLY A 24 -36.70 -5.69 -8.83
C GLY A 24 -37.77 -6.82 -8.89
N PRO A 25 -38.46 -7.08 -7.79
CA PRO A 25 -39.47 -8.12 -7.74
C PRO A 25 -40.63 -7.80 -8.71
N THR A 26 -41.14 -8.86 -9.33
CA THR A 26 -42.32 -8.79 -10.18
C THR A 26 -43.50 -8.27 -9.35
N GLY A 27 -44.24 -7.29 -9.87
CA GLY A 27 -45.41 -6.72 -9.18
C GLY A 27 -46.49 -7.80 -8.91
N PRO A 28 -47.35 -7.58 -7.92
CA PRO A 28 -48.39 -8.54 -7.57
C PRO A 28 -49.34 -8.76 -8.75
N GLU A 29 -49.72 -10.00 -8.93
CA GLU A 29 -50.68 -10.44 -9.95
C GLU A 29 -52.05 -9.77 -9.68
N GLY A 30 -52.60 -9.21 -10.75
CA GLY A 30 -53.92 -8.54 -10.66
C GLY A 30 -55.02 -9.53 -10.26
N THR A 31 -55.96 -9.11 -9.43
CA THR A 31 -57.12 -9.92 -9.00
C THR A 31 -57.95 -10.38 -10.21
N ILE A 32 -58.19 -11.67 -10.28
CA ILE A 32 -59.03 -12.30 -11.30
C ILE A 32 -60.45 -11.74 -11.17
N GLY A 33 -60.87 -10.94 -12.12
CA GLY A 33 -62.27 -10.57 -12.24
C GLY A 33 -63.10 -11.77 -12.73
N ALA A 34 -64.31 -11.93 -12.18
CA ALA A 34 -65.20 -12.99 -12.60
C ALA A 34 -65.43 -12.89 -14.14
N THR A 35 -65.02 -13.97 -14.87
CA THR A 35 -65.25 -14.18 -16.32
C THR A 35 -64.77 -13.12 -17.30
N GLY A 36 -63.71 -12.40 -17.01
CA GLY A 36 -63.05 -11.55 -17.99
C GLY A 36 -61.80 -12.21 -18.63
N PRO A 37 -61.37 -11.81 -19.83
CA PRO A 37 -60.09 -12.24 -20.35
C PRO A 37 -58.95 -11.91 -19.39
N ILE A 38 -57.92 -12.75 -19.37
CA ILE A 38 -56.74 -12.55 -18.58
C ILE A 38 -56.17 -11.17 -18.83
N GLY A 39 -56.05 -10.34 -17.78
CA GLY A 39 -55.49 -9.00 -17.89
C GLY A 39 -54.03 -9.02 -18.42
N PRO A 40 -53.60 -7.97 -19.10
CA PRO A 40 -52.24 -7.89 -19.60
C PRO A 40 -51.25 -8.01 -18.42
N THR A 41 -50.18 -8.73 -18.68
CA THR A 41 -49.06 -8.89 -17.73
C THR A 41 -48.58 -7.51 -17.26
N GLY A 42 -48.48 -7.31 -15.96
CA GLY A 42 -47.98 -6.06 -15.39
C GLY A 42 -46.62 -5.68 -15.97
N ALA A 43 -46.39 -4.40 -16.15
CA ALA A 43 -45.13 -3.90 -16.64
C ALA A 43 -43.99 -4.33 -15.69
N THR A 44 -42.88 -4.79 -16.27
CA THR A 44 -41.68 -5.09 -15.53
C THR A 44 -41.23 -3.87 -14.73
N GLY A 45 -40.96 -4.01 -13.46
CA GLY A 45 -40.48 -2.92 -12.60
C GLY A 45 -39.21 -2.29 -13.16
N PRO A 46 -38.96 -1.02 -12.88
CA PRO A 46 -37.75 -0.34 -13.33
C PRO A 46 -36.53 -1.08 -12.77
N THR A 47 -35.48 -1.14 -13.59
CA THR A 47 -34.16 -1.65 -13.15
C THR A 47 -33.71 -0.86 -11.94
N GLY A 48 -33.27 -1.53 -10.88
CA GLY A 48 -32.72 -0.88 -9.71
C GLY A 48 -31.53 0.03 -10.07
N PRO A 49 -31.26 1.06 -9.27
CA PRO A 49 -30.13 1.96 -9.50
C PRO A 49 -28.83 1.14 -9.50
N THR A 50 -27.91 1.51 -10.39
CA THR A 50 -26.55 0.96 -10.39
C THR A 50 -25.93 1.20 -9.01
N GLY A 51 -25.35 0.16 -8.42
CA GLY A 51 -24.61 0.30 -7.17
C GLY A 51 -23.52 1.36 -7.30
N PRO A 52 -23.11 2.01 -6.21
CA PRO A 52 -22.03 2.98 -6.25
C PRO A 52 -20.79 2.31 -6.85
N SER A 53 -20.14 3.00 -7.77
CA SER A 53 -18.81 2.59 -8.27
C SER A 53 -17.90 2.38 -7.07
N GLY A 54 -17.22 1.22 -6.99
CA GLY A 54 -16.15 1.03 -6.03
C GLY A 54 -15.16 2.19 -6.22
N THR A 55 -15.00 3.02 -5.22
CA THR A 55 -13.97 4.06 -5.25
C THR A 55 -12.64 3.34 -5.13
N ASN A 56 -11.92 3.16 -6.25
CA ASN A 56 -10.47 3.02 -6.14
C ASN A 56 -9.98 4.23 -5.36
N PRO A 57 -9.12 4.06 -4.36
CA PRO A 57 -8.52 5.22 -3.73
C PRO A 57 -7.91 6.07 -4.83
N ALA A 58 -8.48 7.26 -5.03
CA ALA A 58 -8.02 8.18 -6.07
C ALA A 58 -6.60 8.70 -5.77
N VAL A 59 -6.07 8.37 -4.60
CA VAL A 59 -4.79 8.85 -4.10
C VAL A 59 -3.99 7.68 -3.53
N PHE A 60 -2.90 7.36 -4.22
CA PHE A 60 -1.97 6.31 -3.82
C PHE A 60 -0.58 6.58 -4.41
N ALA A 61 0.45 5.98 -3.83
CA ALA A 61 1.79 5.91 -4.39
C ALA A 61 2.52 4.64 -3.94
N TYR A 62 3.43 4.19 -4.78
CA TYR A 62 4.30 3.06 -4.53
C TYR A 62 5.73 3.39 -4.95
N LYS A 63 6.68 3.16 -4.04
CA LYS A 63 8.12 3.19 -4.32
C LYS A 63 8.76 1.90 -3.85
N TYR A 64 9.82 1.50 -4.52
CA TYR A 64 10.57 0.31 -4.14
C TYR A 64 12.05 0.44 -4.46
N ASN A 65 12.84 -0.49 -3.96
CA ASN A 65 14.24 -0.68 -4.29
C ASN A 65 14.49 -2.15 -4.65
N ASP A 66 15.27 -2.36 -5.69
CA ASP A 66 15.75 -3.69 -6.12
C ASP A 66 17.28 -3.70 -6.30
N GLU A 67 17.94 -2.64 -5.85
CA GLU A 67 19.39 -2.51 -5.89
C GLU A 67 20.01 -2.98 -4.57
N GLY A 68 21.08 -3.76 -4.66
CA GLY A 68 21.80 -4.31 -3.50
C GLY A 68 22.89 -3.39 -2.95
N ASN A 69 22.72 -2.07 -3.01
CA ASN A 69 23.72 -1.12 -2.50
C ASN A 69 23.82 -1.22 -0.98
N THR A 70 25.02 -1.52 -0.48
CA THR A 70 25.26 -1.55 0.96
C THR A 70 25.28 -0.16 1.57
N LYS A 71 24.88 -0.06 2.85
CA LYS A 71 24.86 1.19 3.61
C LYS A 71 25.55 1.02 4.95
N GLU A 72 26.45 1.95 5.28
CA GLU A 72 27.07 2.01 6.61
C GLU A 72 26.11 2.67 7.60
N LEU A 73 25.75 1.95 8.66
CA LEU A 73 24.96 2.47 9.75
C LEU A 73 25.86 2.84 10.93
N THR A 74 25.71 4.07 11.40
CA THR A 74 26.34 4.50 12.64
C THR A 74 25.45 4.16 13.84
N ALA A 75 26.02 3.65 14.91
CA ALA A 75 25.29 3.23 16.11
C ALA A 75 24.29 4.30 16.60
N ASN A 76 23.03 3.92 16.74
CA ASN A 76 21.92 4.74 17.22
C ASN A 76 21.61 6.00 16.38
N GLN A 77 22.09 6.07 15.15
CA GLN A 77 21.67 7.09 14.20
C GLN A 77 20.68 6.48 13.19
N THR A 78 19.62 7.22 12.88
CA THR A 78 18.65 6.81 11.88
C THR A 78 19.12 7.28 10.50
N GLU A 79 19.17 6.35 9.56
CA GLU A 79 19.42 6.56 8.15
C GLU A 79 18.19 6.19 7.35
N GLN A 80 18.03 6.73 6.15
CA GLN A 80 16.90 6.37 5.28
C GLN A 80 17.21 5.11 4.48
N ILE A 81 16.22 4.23 4.34
CA ILE A 81 16.26 3.11 3.38
C ILE A 81 16.14 3.67 1.97
N ASP A 82 16.95 3.15 1.06
CA ASP A 82 16.91 3.56 -0.33
C ASP A 82 15.66 3.03 -1.03
N LEU A 83 14.97 3.93 -1.75
CA LEU A 83 13.75 3.66 -2.52
C LEU A 83 13.92 4.32 -3.90
N ALA A 84 14.80 3.74 -4.72
CA ALA A 84 15.27 4.36 -5.96
C ALA A 84 14.22 4.38 -7.08
N ILE A 85 13.28 3.43 -7.08
CA ILE A 85 12.35 3.23 -8.19
C ILE A 85 10.96 3.75 -7.84
N ASN A 86 10.51 4.73 -8.63
CA ASN A 86 9.14 5.22 -8.57
C ASN A 86 8.26 4.33 -9.44
N SER A 87 7.18 3.85 -8.87
CA SER A 87 6.12 3.21 -9.63
C SER A 87 4.96 4.19 -9.86
N GLU A 88 3.74 3.70 -9.95
CA GLU A 88 2.58 4.54 -10.16
C GLU A 88 2.28 5.40 -8.92
N ALA A 89 1.87 6.65 -9.15
CA ALA A 89 1.42 7.56 -8.11
C ALA A 89 0.25 8.41 -8.62
N SER A 90 -0.71 8.64 -7.74
CA SER A 90 -1.83 9.53 -7.98
C SER A 90 -2.10 10.35 -6.72
N GLY A 91 -2.01 11.67 -6.81
CA GLY A 91 -2.26 12.58 -5.68
C GLY A 91 -1.22 12.56 -4.56
N ILE A 92 -0.09 11.88 -4.76
CA ILE A 92 1.10 11.85 -3.88
C ILE A 92 2.30 12.13 -4.77
N SER A 93 3.21 12.99 -4.35
CA SER A 93 4.45 13.24 -5.07
C SER A 93 5.51 12.23 -4.68
N VAL A 94 6.02 11.49 -5.66
CA VAL A 94 7.19 10.63 -5.50
C VAL A 94 8.42 11.41 -5.93
N THR A 95 9.33 11.66 -4.99
CA THR A 95 10.59 12.35 -5.26
C THR A 95 11.61 11.35 -5.81
N LEU A 96 12.72 11.87 -6.38
CA LEU A 96 13.87 11.01 -6.75
C LEU A 96 14.63 10.50 -5.52
N GLU A 97 14.37 11.08 -4.34
CA GLU A 97 14.94 10.65 -3.08
C GLU A 97 14.06 9.56 -2.43
N ASN A 98 14.47 9.09 -1.28
CA ASN A 98 13.92 7.93 -0.55
C ASN A 98 12.58 8.23 0.15
N SER A 99 11.78 9.17 -0.37
CA SER A 99 10.59 9.66 0.31
C SER A 99 9.38 9.86 -0.62
N MET A 100 8.21 10.00 -0.02
CA MET A 100 6.96 10.41 -0.64
C MET A 100 6.41 11.65 0.04
N ILE A 101 5.81 12.56 -0.72
CA ILE A 101 5.20 13.79 -0.20
C ILE A 101 3.68 13.70 -0.31
N ILE A 102 3.01 13.86 0.80
CA ILE A 102 1.54 13.92 0.88
C ILE A 102 1.04 15.25 0.33
N ASN A 103 0.24 15.22 -0.72
CA ASN A 103 -0.25 16.44 -1.37
C ASN A 103 -1.54 16.99 -0.77
N THR A 104 -2.29 16.19 -0.03
CA THR A 104 -3.56 16.61 0.58
C THR A 104 -3.72 16.06 1.99
N LEU A 105 -4.31 16.86 2.87
CA LEU A 105 -4.72 16.42 4.20
C LEU A 105 -5.64 15.19 4.11
N GLY A 106 -5.50 14.24 5.03
CA GLY A 106 -6.39 13.08 5.11
C GLY A 106 -5.89 11.96 5.99
N ILE A 107 -6.63 10.86 5.99
CA ILE A 107 -6.25 9.62 6.66
C ILE A 107 -5.59 8.71 5.62
N TYR A 108 -4.40 8.25 5.95
CA TYR A 108 -3.59 7.43 5.06
C TYR A 108 -3.22 6.11 5.74
N LYS A 109 -3.28 5.03 4.97
CA LYS A 109 -2.63 3.76 5.28
C LYS A 109 -1.26 3.78 4.64
N ILE A 110 -0.23 3.46 5.41
CA ILE A 110 1.15 3.36 4.95
C ILE A 110 1.62 1.95 5.25
N GLU A 111 2.10 1.25 4.22
CA GLU A 111 2.67 -0.09 4.31
C GLU A 111 4.12 -0.02 3.89
N TYR A 112 4.98 -0.74 4.59
CA TYR A 112 6.40 -0.78 4.30
C TYR A 112 6.98 -2.17 4.49
N PHE A 113 8.04 -2.41 3.76
CA PHE A 113 8.82 -3.63 3.81
C PHE A 113 10.30 -3.30 3.65
N PHE A 114 11.13 -4.09 4.32
CA PHE A 114 12.56 -4.14 4.10
C PHE A 114 13.04 -5.58 4.32
N SER A 115 13.97 -6.04 3.50
CA SER A 115 14.68 -7.31 3.65
C SER A 115 16.17 -7.09 3.45
N GLY A 116 16.96 -7.68 4.33
CA GLY A 116 18.42 -7.59 4.26
C GLY A 116 19.11 -8.19 5.47
N SER A 117 20.44 -8.13 5.43
CA SER A 117 21.33 -8.62 6.47
C SER A 117 22.27 -7.52 6.96
N ILE A 118 22.95 -7.78 8.06
CA ILE A 118 23.95 -6.89 8.65
C ILE A 118 25.28 -7.62 8.85
N SER A 119 26.39 -6.88 8.87
CA SER A 119 27.75 -7.43 8.95
C SER A 119 28.10 -8.06 10.30
N GLU A 120 27.42 -7.66 11.38
CA GLU A 120 27.64 -8.13 12.76
C GLU A 120 26.30 -8.33 13.49
N ASN A 121 26.31 -9.19 14.54
CA ASN A 121 25.12 -9.35 15.39
C ASN A 121 24.77 -8.04 16.10
N ALA A 122 23.58 -7.52 15.80
CA ALA A 122 23.08 -6.27 16.36
C ALA A 122 21.54 -6.25 16.39
N ALA A 123 20.97 -5.39 17.21
CA ALA A 123 19.57 -5.03 17.08
C ALA A 123 19.42 -4.03 15.93
N LEU A 124 18.52 -4.34 14.99
CA LEU A 124 18.13 -3.47 13.90
C LEU A 124 16.68 -3.03 14.11
N VAL A 125 16.45 -1.76 13.89
CA VAL A 125 15.12 -1.14 13.97
C VAL A 125 14.78 -0.56 12.61
N ILE A 126 13.60 -0.91 12.11
CA ILE A 126 12.98 -0.28 10.93
C ILE A 126 11.74 0.46 11.40
N GLU A 127 11.56 1.68 10.94
CA GLU A 127 10.46 2.55 11.33
C GLU A 127 10.01 3.42 10.15
N LEU A 128 8.79 3.93 10.22
CA LEU A 128 8.35 5.01 9.35
C LEU A 128 8.62 6.35 10.00
N GLU A 129 9.05 7.30 9.20
CA GLU A 129 9.22 8.68 9.63
C GLU A 129 8.28 9.61 8.87
N ASN A 130 7.77 10.61 9.57
CA ASN A 130 7.09 11.77 8.99
C ASN A 130 7.90 13.02 9.30
N ASN A 131 8.42 13.68 8.28
CA ASN A 131 9.28 14.85 8.42
C ASN A 131 10.52 14.59 9.32
N GLY A 132 11.09 13.39 9.24
CA GLY A 132 12.24 12.95 10.06
C GLY A 132 11.91 12.62 11.52
N ILE A 133 10.63 12.47 11.84
CA ILE A 133 10.16 12.06 13.17
C ILE A 133 9.51 10.69 13.07
N SER A 134 9.92 9.75 13.91
CA SER A 134 9.35 8.40 13.96
C SER A 134 7.83 8.45 14.19
N ILE A 135 7.09 7.68 13.40
CA ILE A 135 5.65 7.52 13.53
C ILE A 135 5.37 6.48 14.60
N ASN A 136 4.65 6.85 15.65
CA ASN A 136 4.29 5.95 16.74
C ASN A 136 3.58 4.67 16.22
N GLY A 137 4.07 3.51 16.65
CA GLY A 137 3.53 2.21 16.28
C GLY A 137 4.01 1.67 14.94
N SER A 138 4.94 2.36 14.26
CA SER A 138 5.59 1.86 13.05
C SER A 138 6.91 1.12 13.30
N GLU A 139 7.48 1.25 14.49
CA GLU A 139 8.79 0.68 14.82
C GLU A 139 8.73 -0.85 14.94
N ILE A 140 9.62 -1.53 14.23
CA ILE A 140 9.87 -2.97 14.34
C ILE A 140 11.32 -3.17 14.68
N SER A 141 11.58 -3.74 15.86
CA SER A 141 12.92 -4.05 16.33
C SER A 141 13.16 -5.56 16.33
N LYS A 142 14.29 -5.99 15.77
CA LYS A 142 14.73 -7.39 15.78
C LYS A 142 16.21 -7.50 16.10
N ASP A 143 16.59 -8.53 16.88
CA ASP A 143 17.98 -8.93 17.04
C ASP A 143 18.37 -9.81 15.84
N LEU A 144 19.32 -9.34 15.05
CA LEU A 144 19.78 -10.00 13.84
C LEU A 144 21.08 -10.75 14.09
N ILE A 145 21.19 -11.88 13.40
CA ILE A 145 22.44 -12.65 13.28
C ILE A 145 23.17 -12.15 12.02
N ALA A 146 24.48 -11.93 12.16
CA ALA A 146 25.32 -11.45 11.06
C ALA A 146 25.15 -12.29 9.78
N ASN A 147 25.10 -11.62 8.65
CA ASN A 147 25.01 -12.21 7.31
C ASN A 147 23.78 -13.14 7.11
N THR A 148 22.69 -12.88 7.84
CA THR A 148 21.43 -13.60 7.70
C THR A 148 20.33 -12.62 7.30
N ASP A 149 19.72 -12.83 6.14
CA ASP A 149 18.64 -11.98 5.66
C ASP A 149 17.42 -12.09 6.59
N THR A 150 16.85 -10.95 6.90
CA THR A 150 15.70 -10.82 7.78
C THR A 150 14.70 -9.84 7.20
N ASP A 151 13.44 -10.25 7.18
CA ASP A 151 12.34 -9.44 6.67
C ASP A 151 11.72 -8.57 7.77
N PHE A 152 11.41 -7.34 7.41
CA PHE A 152 10.64 -6.39 8.20
C PHE A 152 9.46 -5.92 7.37
N HIS A 153 8.26 -6.01 7.91
CA HIS A 153 7.07 -5.47 7.24
C HIS A 153 6.08 -4.96 8.26
N GLY A 154 5.50 -3.83 7.97
CA GLY A 154 4.54 -3.19 8.85
C GLY A 154 3.55 -2.32 8.10
N ALA A 155 2.53 -1.91 8.83
CA ALA A 155 1.54 -0.98 8.33
C ALA A 155 1.02 -0.11 9.47
N VAL A 156 0.77 1.18 9.17
CA VAL A 156 0.14 2.12 10.09
C VAL A 156 -0.95 2.91 9.39
N ILE A 157 -1.88 3.44 10.17
CA ILE A 157 -2.85 4.43 9.70
C ILE A 157 -2.57 5.73 10.44
N ILE A 158 -2.40 6.81 9.69
CA ILE A 158 -2.11 8.13 10.24
C ILE A 158 -3.02 9.21 9.69
N ASN A 159 -3.17 10.30 10.45
CA ASN A 159 -3.60 11.58 9.89
C ASN A 159 -2.35 12.27 9.35
N ALA A 160 -2.34 12.58 8.07
CA ALA A 160 -1.24 13.30 7.43
C ALA A 160 -1.71 14.64 6.88
N ASN A 161 -0.83 15.63 6.98
CA ASN A 161 -1.05 16.97 6.46
C ASN A 161 -0.49 17.10 5.05
N GLN A 162 -0.88 18.16 4.37
CA GLN A 162 -0.24 18.54 3.13
C GLN A 162 1.24 18.85 3.36
N ASN A 163 2.09 18.35 2.47
CA ASN A 163 3.56 18.44 2.50
C ASN A 163 4.25 17.57 3.57
N ASP A 164 3.54 16.70 4.25
CA ASP A 164 4.20 15.68 5.07
C ASP A 164 5.06 14.77 4.19
N VAL A 165 6.28 14.51 4.66
CA VAL A 165 7.30 13.71 3.96
C VAL A 165 7.44 12.37 4.65
N ILE A 166 7.08 11.30 3.96
CA ILE A 166 7.11 9.94 4.49
C ILE A 166 8.29 9.16 3.91
N ASN A 167 9.08 8.55 4.77
CA ASN A 167 10.19 7.67 4.41
C ASN A 167 10.31 6.49 5.38
N ILE A 168 11.16 5.53 5.03
CA ILE A 168 11.53 4.41 5.90
C ILE A 168 12.88 4.73 6.53
N GLY A 169 12.93 4.79 7.87
CA GLY A 169 14.13 4.92 8.66
C GLY A 169 14.68 3.55 9.08
N VAL A 170 16.00 3.45 9.17
CA VAL A 170 16.72 2.30 9.71
C VAL A 170 17.77 2.77 10.70
N ARG A 171 17.87 2.09 11.84
CA ARG A 171 18.96 2.31 12.81
C ARG A 171 19.40 0.99 13.44
N ALA A 172 20.68 0.94 13.80
CA ALA A 172 21.25 -0.19 14.51
C ALA A 172 21.82 0.27 15.86
N ASN A 173 21.89 -0.63 16.83
CA ASN A 173 22.53 -0.34 18.13
C ASN A 173 24.07 -0.41 18.10
N LYS A 174 24.65 -0.75 16.94
CA LYS A 174 26.09 -0.79 16.68
C LYS A 174 26.40 -0.21 15.29
N ASN A 175 27.68 0.09 15.06
CA ASN A 175 28.15 0.38 13.70
C ASN A 175 28.14 -0.93 12.90
N VAL A 176 27.36 -1.00 11.83
CA VAL A 176 27.24 -2.18 10.97
C VAL A 176 27.06 -1.76 9.53
N THR A 177 27.49 -2.61 8.62
CA THR A 177 27.12 -2.49 7.21
C THR A 177 25.80 -3.21 6.99
N LEU A 178 24.80 -2.49 6.49
CA LEU A 178 23.52 -3.02 6.05
C LEU A 178 23.66 -3.49 4.59
N THR A 179 23.28 -4.71 4.31
CA THR A 179 23.27 -5.29 2.96
C THR A 179 21.82 -5.66 2.61
N PRO A 180 21.17 -4.95 1.68
CA PRO A 180 19.84 -5.32 1.21
C PRO A 180 19.84 -6.71 0.56
N ALA A 181 18.75 -7.45 0.72
CA ALA A 181 18.56 -8.74 0.06
C ALA A 181 18.53 -8.58 -1.48
N PRO A 182 18.84 -9.61 -2.25
CA PRO A 182 18.66 -9.59 -3.70
C PRO A 182 17.18 -9.42 -4.08
N ASP A 183 16.91 -8.94 -5.29
CA ASP A 183 15.58 -8.60 -5.82
C ASP A 183 14.93 -7.38 -5.12
N VAL A 184 13.59 -7.31 -5.03
CA VAL A 184 12.91 -6.22 -4.33
C VAL A 184 13.14 -6.36 -2.83
N ASN A 185 13.98 -5.50 -2.30
CA ASN A 185 14.43 -5.54 -0.91
C ASN A 185 13.80 -4.47 -0.02
N ALA A 186 13.17 -3.45 -0.60
CA ALA A 186 12.42 -2.45 0.14
C ALA A 186 11.22 -1.94 -0.66
N TYR A 187 10.12 -1.63 0.02
CA TYR A 187 9.03 -0.86 -0.60
C TYR A 187 8.29 -0.01 0.43
N LEU A 188 7.69 1.05 -0.09
CA LEU A 188 6.79 1.95 0.62
C LEU A 188 5.52 2.14 -0.22
N ILE A 189 4.37 1.87 0.38
CA ILE A 189 3.05 2.06 -0.22
C ILE A 189 2.27 3.04 0.64
N VAL A 190 1.72 4.08 0.02
CA VAL A 190 0.88 5.07 0.68
C VAL A 190 -0.46 5.12 -0.03
N THR A 191 -1.54 4.94 0.73
CA THR A 191 -2.91 4.93 0.20
C THR A 191 -3.79 5.82 1.05
N LYS A 192 -4.49 6.78 0.44
CA LYS A 192 -5.46 7.62 1.13
C LYS A 192 -6.75 6.84 1.40
N LEU A 193 -7.25 6.90 2.64
CA LEU A 193 -8.49 6.26 3.06
C LEU A 193 -9.67 7.23 3.06
N SER A 194 -9.42 8.51 3.41
CA SER A 194 -10.44 9.58 3.41
C SER A 194 -9.80 10.97 3.36
#